data_9ca94ae538a9a2d5dffef8b00b2f66ef
#
_entry.id   9ca94ae538a9a2d5dffef8b00b2f66ef
#
_cell.length_a   1.000
_cell.length_b   1.000
_cell.length_c   1.000
_cell.angle_alpha   90.00
_cell.angle_beta   90.00
_cell.angle_gamma   90.00
#
_symmetry.space_group_name_H-M   'P 1'
#
loop_
_entity.id
_entity.type
_entity.pdbx_description
1 polymer ?
#
loop_
_entity_poly.entity_id
_entity_poly.type
_entity_poly.pdbx_seq_one_letter_code
_entity_poly.pdbx_strand_id
1 'polypeptide(L)'
;PVFADSVPDYEKPYAPIFTDKSVYSWTDKIIISITAPSWNSNSNQVNSIGESNSHPIKISSGENFLKPYRFTETSSSSGIFSGEIILTGFLHDVDGDGIFDTNPKTTGSGPTNGFLEIENGDSVTISFEFADGVVLTKSVPVNWNMGVIQFTKDFFLTTDSVEIHVIDSDLNLNPEIIDSISIDVFSDSDSGGIHVTATETSESSGNFIANIILSKNTSSGDRLYAVPGDNIFAKYNDHTLPKPFSKSDNQYIETSAMIGHSISPINRIQTSPIFLSDRFGNSINHVQPETQMQIVGTIKNQINYDQEFIYFFQIKNSDNSVVSLSWIQGKLSPNQILDVSLSWIPENSQNYILETYVWNSLNELTPLSPPQLTSVIVD
;
A
#
# COMPACT_ATOMS: atom_id res chain seq x y z
N PRO A 1 -18.23 -54.56 -3.37
CA PRO A 1 -16.77 -54.54 -3.35
C PRO A 1 -16.35 -53.93 -2.02
N VAL A 2 -15.72 -54.74 -1.20
CA VAL A 2 -15.05 -54.29 0.03
C VAL A 2 -13.86 -53.51 -0.48
N PHE A 3 -13.86 -52.19 -0.27
CA PHE A 3 -12.64 -51.41 -0.38
C PHE A 3 -11.73 -51.89 0.74
N ALA A 4 -10.64 -52.55 0.39
CA ALA A 4 -9.61 -52.86 1.34
C ALA A 4 -9.19 -51.55 1.97
N ASP A 5 -9.25 -51.45 3.30
CA ASP A 5 -8.55 -50.38 4.04
C ASP A 5 -7.11 -50.39 3.52
N SER A 6 -6.74 -49.35 2.77
CA SER A 6 -5.37 -49.22 2.30
C SER A 6 -4.53 -48.93 3.55
N VAL A 7 -3.75 -49.94 3.93
CA VAL A 7 -2.75 -49.77 5.01
C VAL A 7 -1.91 -48.52 4.63
N PRO A 8 -1.77 -47.55 5.53
CA PRO A 8 -0.96 -46.36 5.24
C PRO A 8 0.44 -46.77 4.77
N ASP A 9 0.91 -46.17 3.68
CA ASP A 9 2.26 -46.39 3.21
C ASP A 9 3.23 -45.71 4.18
N TYR A 10 3.80 -46.46 5.08
CA TYR A 10 4.73 -45.95 6.11
C TYR A 10 6.04 -45.45 5.54
N GLU A 11 6.42 -45.82 4.30
CA GLU A 11 7.60 -45.27 3.63
C GLU A 11 7.34 -43.91 3.00
N LYS A 12 6.05 -43.60 2.74
CA LYS A 12 5.58 -42.31 2.22
C LYS A 12 4.30 -41.89 2.95
N PRO A 13 4.40 -41.37 4.17
CA PRO A 13 3.22 -40.94 4.92
C PRO A 13 2.43 -39.89 4.13
N TYR A 14 1.21 -40.25 3.75
CA TYR A 14 0.38 -39.49 2.84
C TYR A 14 -0.65 -38.64 3.59
N ALA A 15 -0.16 -37.66 4.34
CA ALA A 15 -1.01 -36.67 5.00
C ALA A 15 -0.25 -35.35 5.18
N PRO A 16 0.13 -34.66 4.09
CA PRO A 16 0.81 -33.39 4.21
C PRO A 16 -0.07 -32.37 4.94
N ILE A 17 0.56 -31.62 5.84
CA ILE A 17 -0.06 -30.57 6.62
C ILE A 17 0.29 -29.23 5.97
N PHE A 18 -0.72 -28.42 5.66
CA PHE A 18 -0.60 -27.10 5.08
C PHE A 18 -1.18 -26.06 6.01
N THR A 19 -0.66 -24.84 5.92
CA THR A 19 -1.15 -23.64 6.60
C THR A 19 -1.35 -22.54 5.55
N ASP A 20 -2.30 -21.66 5.76
CA ASP A 20 -2.62 -20.56 4.85
C ASP A 20 -1.50 -19.53 4.71
N LYS A 21 -0.70 -19.32 5.78
CA LYS A 21 0.51 -18.47 5.76
C LYS A 21 1.75 -19.30 6.14
N SER A 22 2.93 -18.77 5.85
CA SER A 22 4.23 -19.35 6.26
C SER A 22 4.79 -18.77 7.56
N VAL A 23 4.33 -17.58 7.94
CA VAL A 23 4.68 -16.84 9.16
C VAL A 23 3.39 -16.19 9.67
N TYR A 24 3.22 -16.11 10.95
CA TYR A 24 2.04 -15.54 11.62
C TYR A 24 2.43 -14.45 12.61
N SER A 25 1.53 -13.52 12.83
CA SER A 25 1.56 -12.64 13.99
C SER A 25 1.01 -13.39 15.23
N TRP A 26 1.24 -12.84 16.39
CA TRP A 26 0.96 -13.45 17.70
C TRP A 26 -0.53 -13.59 18.07
N THR A 27 -1.38 -12.89 17.33
CA THR A 27 -2.85 -12.90 17.49
C THR A 27 -3.59 -13.34 16.22
N ASP A 28 -2.85 -13.84 15.23
CA ASP A 28 -3.41 -14.30 13.96
C ASP A 28 -4.32 -15.53 14.09
N LYS A 29 -5.18 -15.70 13.11
CA LYS A 29 -5.90 -16.96 12.84
C LYS A 29 -5.06 -17.82 11.91
N ILE A 30 -4.84 -19.09 12.29
CA ILE A 30 -4.18 -20.10 11.46
C ILE A 30 -5.24 -21.03 10.89
N ILE A 31 -5.33 -21.10 9.58
CA ILE A 31 -6.14 -22.10 8.85
C ILE A 31 -5.23 -23.25 8.50
N ILE A 32 -5.58 -24.45 8.95
CA ILE A 32 -4.78 -25.67 8.80
C ILE A 32 -5.53 -26.66 7.94
N SER A 33 -4.87 -27.25 6.98
CA SER A 33 -5.42 -28.31 6.13
C SER A 33 -4.51 -29.53 6.13
N ILE A 34 -5.11 -30.73 6.21
CA ILE A 34 -4.43 -32.01 6.12
C ILE A 34 -5.04 -32.80 4.97
N THR A 35 -4.23 -33.20 4.00
CA THR A 35 -4.67 -34.06 2.90
C THR A 35 -4.47 -35.51 3.30
N ALA A 36 -5.53 -36.17 3.72
CA ALA A 36 -5.52 -37.57 4.22
C ALA A 36 -6.65 -38.41 3.61
N PRO A 37 -6.61 -38.72 2.29
CA PRO A 37 -7.70 -39.43 1.59
C PRO A 37 -8.02 -40.81 2.21
N SER A 38 -7.02 -41.47 2.81
CA SER A 38 -7.23 -42.76 3.48
C SER A 38 -8.09 -42.68 4.76
N TRP A 39 -8.28 -41.46 5.29
CA TRP A 39 -9.12 -41.19 6.46
C TRP A 39 -10.55 -40.79 6.10
N ASN A 40 -10.88 -40.70 4.80
CA ASN A 40 -12.25 -40.57 4.34
C ASN A 40 -12.96 -41.92 4.43
N SER A 41 -13.63 -42.20 5.53
CA SER A 41 -14.31 -43.47 5.80
C SER A 41 -15.68 -43.59 5.14
N ASN A 42 -16.31 -42.49 4.76
CA ASN A 42 -17.64 -42.45 4.17
C ASN A 42 -17.76 -41.29 3.14
N SER A 43 -17.73 -41.66 1.85
CA SER A 43 -17.80 -40.70 0.76
C SER A 43 -19.14 -39.94 0.62
N ASN A 44 -20.15 -40.28 1.42
CA ASN A 44 -21.46 -39.62 1.38
C ASN A 44 -21.67 -38.66 2.59
N GLN A 45 -20.71 -38.57 3.48
CA GLN A 45 -20.77 -37.71 4.68
C GLN A 45 -19.45 -36.99 4.87
N VAL A 46 -19.51 -35.85 5.51
CA VAL A 46 -18.32 -35.10 6.00
C VAL A 46 -17.73 -35.89 7.18
N ASN A 47 -16.49 -36.32 7.04
CA ASN A 47 -15.77 -37.06 8.06
C ASN A 47 -14.96 -36.09 8.97
N SER A 48 -14.47 -36.62 10.09
CA SER A 48 -13.55 -35.88 10.98
C SER A 48 -12.33 -36.73 11.34
N ILE A 49 -11.24 -36.08 11.68
CA ILE A 49 -9.99 -36.68 12.15
C ILE A 49 -9.46 -35.93 13.37
N GLY A 50 -8.55 -36.58 14.09
CA GLY A 50 -7.77 -35.95 15.17
C GLY A 50 -8.44 -35.90 16.53
N GLU A 51 -9.71 -36.20 16.64
CA GLU A 51 -10.49 -36.21 17.90
C GLU A 51 -10.28 -37.48 18.76
N SER A 52 -9.74 -38.53 18.14
CA SER A 52 -9.44 -39.76 18.82
C SER A 52 -8.13 -39.69 19.64
N ASN A 53 -8.10 -40.26 20.81
CA ASN A 53 -6.89 -40.39 21.60
C ASN A 53 -5.85 -41.36 21.00
N SER A 54 -6.26 -42.26 20.11
CA SER A 54 -5.36 -43.17 19.39
C SER A 54 -4.66 -42.49 18.22
N HIS A 55 -5.33 -41.56 17.56
CA HIS A 55 -4.81 -40.82 16.41
C HIS A 55 -5.08 -39.31 16.53
N PRO A 56 -4.52 -38.68 17.57
CA PRO A 56 -4.84 -37.30 17.85
C PRO A 56 -4.15 -36.32 16.90
N ILE A 57 -4.84 -35.24 16.63
CA ILE A 57 -4.16 -34.01 16.22
C ILE A 57 -3.79 -33.24 17.50
N LYS A 58 -2.54 -32.80 17.58
CA LYS A 58 -2.04 -31.90 18.60
C LYS A 58 -1.54 -30.63 17.95
N ILE A 59 -1.96 -29.49 18.47
CA ILE A 59 -1.47 -28.16 18.10
C ILE A 59 -0.83 -27.54 19.33
N SER A 60 0.42 -27.12 19.25
CA SER A 60 1.17 -26.68 20.44
C SER A 60 2.13 -25.54 20.15
N SER A 61 2.34 -24.70 21.19
CA SER A 61 3.38 -23.69 21.26
C SER A 61 3.96 -23.69 22.66
N GLY A 62 5.27 -23.87 22.81
CA GLY A 62 5.90 -24.01 24.11
C GLY A 62 5.26 -25.10 24.98
N GLU A 63 4.79 -24.72 26.19
CA GLU A 63 4.09 -25.59 27.13
C GLU A 63 2.58 -25.70 26.86
N ASN A 64 2.04 -24.79 26.02
CA ASN A 64 0.61 -24.73 25.71
C ASN A 64 0.26 -25.68 24.58
N PHE A 65 -0.87 -26.41 24.71
CA PHE A 65 -1.31 -27.30 23.63
C PHE A 65 -2.82 -27.58 23.65
N LEU A 66 -3.33 -27.86 22.46
CA LEU A 66 -4.68 -28.36 22.19
C LEU A 66 -4.56 -29.84 21.75
N LYS A 67 -5.09 -30.79 22.53
CA LYS A 67 -5.05 -32.22 22.21
C LYS A 67 -6.13 -32.97 22.99
N PRO A 68 -6.96 -33.82 22.36
CA PRO A 68 -7.08 -34.00 20.92
C PRO A 68 -7.76 -32.80 20.26
N TYR A 69 -7.44 -32.52 18.97
CA TYR A 69 -8.05 -31.42 18.22
C TYR A 69 -8.72 -31.97 16.97
N ARG A 70 -10.00 -31.66 16.75
CA ARG A 70 -10.79 -32.18 15.64
C ARG A 70 -10.61 -31.31 14.40
N PHE A 71 -10.38 -31.96 13.25
CA PHE A 71 -10.51 -31.35 11.92
C PHE A 71 -11.69 -32.01 11.21
N THR A 72 -12.40 -31.24 10.39
CA THR A 72 -13.52 -31.74 9.57
C THR A 72 -13.17 -31.69 8.10
N GLU A 73 -13.69 -32.66 7.36
CA GLU A 73 -13.53 -32.73 5.92
C GLU A 73 -14.20 -31.53 5.23
N THR A 74 -13.56 -30.95 4.24
CA THR A 74 -14.05 -29.75 3.55
C THR A 74 -15.30 -30.02 2.69
N SER A 75 -15.47 -31.25 2.26
CA SER A 75 -16.71 -31.77 1.62
C SER A 75 -16.73 -33.28 1.69
N SER A 76 -17.90 -33.91 1.58
CA SER A 76 -18.02 -35.37 1.54
C SER A 76 -17.16 -35.91 0.41
N SER A 77 -16.17 -36.74 0.69
CA SER A 77 -15.26 -37.35 -0.32
C SER A 77 -14.10 -36.46 -0.80
N SER A 78 -13.77 -35.36 -0.14
CA SER A 78 -12.59 -34.56 -0.51
C SER A 78 -11.26 -35.18 -0.04
N GLY A 79 -11.28 -35.91 1.06
CA GLY A 79 -10.07 -36.38 1.73
C GLY A 79 -9.18 -35.26 2.25
N ILE A 80 -9.69 -34.02 2.30
CA ILE A 80 -9.02 -32.83 2.82
C ILE A 80 -9.76 -32.41 4.09
N PHE A 81 -9.03 -32.41 5.20
CA PHE A 81 -9.55 -32.06 6.51
C PHE A 81 -9.03 -30.69 6.91
N SER A 82 -9.90 -29.83 7.39
CA SER A 82 -9.55 -28.47 7.80
C SER A 82 -9.98 -28.20 9.25
N GLY A 83 -9.17 -27.39 9.91
CA GLY A 83 -9.44 -26.80 11.21
C GLY A 83 -8.74 -25.45 11.31
N GLU A 84 -9.19 -24.62 12.25
CA GLU A 84 -8.59 -23.32 12.49
C GLU A 84 -8.32 -23.13 13.97
N ILE A 85 -7.34 -22.30 14.28
CA ILE A 85 -7.05 -21.84 15.64
C ILE A 85 -6.80 -20.34 15.63
N ILE A 86 -7.09 -19.68 16.72
CA ILE A 86 -6.77 -18.29 16.98
C ILE A 86 -5.61 -18.26 17.97
N LEU A 87 -4.53 -17.59 17.61
CA LEU A 87 -3.45 -17.26 18.51
C LEU A 87 -3.91 -16.13 19.42
N THR A 88 -3.69 -16.24 20.74
CA THR A 88 -4.18 -15.26 21.71
C THR A 88 -3.07 -14.42 22.34
N GLY A 89 -1.84 -14.58 21.83
CA GLY A 89 -0.68 -13.87 22.37
C GLY A 89 -0.39 -14.19 23.83
N PHE A 90 0.29 -13.29 24.48
CA PHE A 90 0.54 -13.23 25.92
C PHE A 90 0.02 -11.88 26.46
N LEU A 91 -0.02 -11.66 27.78
CA LEU A 91 -0.43 -10.39 28.36
C LEU A 91 0.52 -9.28 27.92
N HIS A 92 0.01 -8.28 27.19
CA HIS A 92 0.78 -7.17 26.67
C HIS A 92 -0.12 -5.93 26.49
N ASP A 93 0.48 -4.77 26.73
CA ASP A 93 -0.11 -3.45 26.55
C ASP A 93 0.41 -2.89 25.22
N VAL A 94 -0.43 -2.85 24.20
CA VAL A 94 -0.05 -2.55 22.79
C VAL A 94 -0.14 -1.05 22.50
N ASP A 95 -0.99 -0.30 23.22
CA ASP A 95 -1.15 1.14 23.03
C ASP A 95 -0.41 1.98 24.08
N GLY A 96 0.14 1.33 25.12
CA GLY A 96 0.96 1.98 26.16
C GLY A 96 0.14 2.71 27.21
N ASP A 97 -1.14 2.37 27.37
CA ASP A 97 -2.04 3.00 28.37
C ASP A 97 -1.93 2.41 29.77
N GLY A 98 -1.17 1.32 29.93
CA GLY A 98 -0.96 0.60 31.20
C GLY A 98 -1.97 -0.50 31.45
N ILE A 99 -2.87 -0.80 30.52
CA ILE A 99 -3.85 -1.89 30.57
C ILE A 99 -3.43 -2.94 29.52
N PHE A 100 -3.64 -4.21 29.82
CA PHE A 100 -3.36 -5.26 28.84
C PHE A 100 -4.50 -5.37 27.83
N ASP A 101 -4.16 -5.33 26.53
CA ASP A 101 -5.10 -5.43 25.42
C ASP A 101 -5.39 -6.87 25.00
N THR A 102 -4.55 -7.80 25.44
CA THR A 102 -4.67 -9.21 25.11
C THR A 102 -5.20 -10.03 26.27
N ASN A 103 -5.92 -11.10 25.96
CA ASN A 103 -6.46 -12.05 26.92
C ASN A 103 -6.03 -13.48 26.54
N PRO A 104 -4.78 -13.88 26.90
CA PRO A 104 -4.24 -15.18 26.51
C PRO A 104 -5.03 -16.31 27.13
N LYS A 105 -5.25 -17.36 26.35
CA LYS A 105 -5.94 -18.57 26.74
C LYS A 105 -5.58 -19.74 25.82
N THR A 106 -5.63 -20.95 26.39
CA THR A 106 -5.49 -22.19 25.63
C THR A 106 -6.72 -23.05 25.91
N THR A 107 -7.65 -23.10 24.97
CA THR A 107 -8.91 -23.81 25.09
C THR A 107 -9.51 -24.14 23.71
N GLY A 108 -10.35 -25.15 23.67
CA GLY A 108 -11.04 -25.60 22.46
C GLY A 108 -10.61 -26.98 22.00
N SER A 109 -11.45 -27.59 21.18
CA SER A 109 -11.24 -28.93 20.63
C SER A 109 -11.44 -29.02 19.12
N GLY A 110 -11.62 -27.89 18.45
CA GLY A 110 -11.80 -27.75 16.99
C GLY A 110 -13.20 -28.09 16.49
N PRO A 111 -13.47 -27.89 15.21
CA PRO A 111 -12.53 -27.40 14.18
C PRO A 111 -12.35 -25.87 14.15
N THR A 112 -13.22 -25.07 14.85
CA THR A 112 -13.30 -23.59 14.72
C THR A 112 -13.30 -22.87 16.07
N ASN A 113 -13.08 -23.55 17.18
CA ASN A 113 -13.17 -22.96 18.52
C ASN A 113 -11.85 -23.08 19.31
N GLY A 114 -10.73 -23.29 18.61
CA GLY A 114 -9.42 -23.39 19.25
C GLY A 114 -8.81 -22.02 19.50
N PHE A 115 -8.34 -21.82 20.73
CA PHE A 115 -7.51 -20.69 21.14
C PHE A 115 -6.21 -21.22 21.72
N LEU A 116 -5.09 -20.65 21.28
CA LEU A 116 -3.77 -21.08 21.72
C LEU A 116 -2.95 -19.87 22.18
N GLU A 117 -2.56 -19.91 23.43
CA GLU A 117 -1.61 -18.95 24.00
C GLU A 117 -0.20 -19.22 23.46
N ILE A 118 0.52 -18.16 23.10
CA ILE A 118 1.89 -18.24 22.59
C ILE A 118 2.76 -17.16 23.22
N GLU A 119 4.08 -17.40 23.20
CA GLU A 119 5.09 -16.44 23.61
C GLU A 119 5.75 -15.77 22.41
N ASN A 120 6.41 -14.62 22.61
CA ASN A 120 7.08 -13.89 21.54
C ASN A 120 8.25 -14.69 20.92
N GLY A 121 8.17 -14.91 19.64
CA GLY A 121 9.17 -15.64 18.85
C GLY A 121 9.08 -17.14 19.01
N ASP A 122 7.95 -17.66 19.46
CA ASP A 122 7.62 -19.07 19.43
C ASP A 122 7.28 -19.57 18.03
N SER A 123 7.03 -20.85 17.93
CA SER A 123 6.46 -21.46 16.73
C SER A 123 5.28 -22.35 17.11
N VAL A 124 4.27 -22.36 16.24
CA VAL A 124 3.15 -23.30 16.36
C VAL A 124 3.50 -24.57 15.63
N THR A 125 3.43 -25.69 16.37
CA THR A 125 3.65 -27.03 15.82
C THR A 125 2.33 -27.79 15.77
N ILE A 126 1.94 -28.19 14.55
CA ILE A 126 0.81 -29.05 14.27
C ILE A 126 1.34 -30.47 14.09
N SER A 127 0.80 -31.45 14.81
CA SER A 127 1.16 -32.83 14.66
C SER A 127 -0.08 -33.70 14.54
N PHE A 128 -0.04 -34.68 13.64
CA PHE A 128 -1.10 -35.66 13.44
C PHE A 128 -0.52 -37.07 13.55
N GLU A 129 -1.04 -37.85 14.48
CA GLU A 129 -0.71 -39.28 14.57
C GLU A 129 -1.50 -40.02 13.51
N PHE A 130 -0.89 -40.09 12.31
CA PHE A 130 -1.52 -40.64 11.11
C PHE A 130 -1.79 -42.14 11.21
N ALA A 131 -0.88 -42.85 11.84
CA ALA A 131 -0.97 -44.29 12.12
C ALA A 131 -0.19 -44.59 13.38
N ASP A 132 -0.34 -45.79 13.97
CA ASP A 132 0.33 -46.19 15.19
C ASP A 132 1.86 -45.93 15.12
N GLY A 133 2.35 -44.99 15.89
CA GLY A 133 3.74 -44.58 15.95
C GLY A 133 4.24 -43.74 14.75
N VAL A 134 3.35 -43.35 13.83
CA VAL A 134 3.68 -42.47 12.71
C VAL A 134 3.07 -41.08 12.96
N VAL A 135 3.90 -40.11 13.28
CA VAL A 135 3.48 -38.73 13.54
C VAL A 135 4.01 -37.81 12.46
N LEU A 136 3.10 -37.13 11.79
CA LEU A 136 3.40 -36.09 10.80
C LEU A 136 3.38 -34.73 11.50
N THR A 137 4.33 -33.86 11.17
CA THR A 137 4.46 -32.55 11.83
C THR A 137 4.66 -31.43 10.82
N LYS A 138 4.15 -30.27 11.16
CA LYS A 138 4.40 -28.98 10.51
C LYS A 138 4.60 -27.94 11.58
N SER A 139 5.68 -27.13 11.47
CA SER A 139 5.89 -25.97 12.35
C SER A 139 5.87 -24.70 11.53
N VAL A 140 5.27 -23.66 12.09
CA VAL A 140 5.23 -22.30 11.51
C VAL A 140 5.69 -21.30 12.56
N PRO A 141 6.59 -20.37 12.23
CA PRO A 141 7.05 -19.35 13.16
C PRO A 141 5.98 -18.30 13.43
N VAL A 142 6.02 -17.75 14.63
CA VAL A 142 5.24 -16.59 15.04
C VAL A 142 6.20 -15.49 15.44
N ASN A 143 6.13 -14.37 14.76
CA ASN A 143 7.04 -13.24 14.96
C ASN A 143 6.27 -11.94 15.03
N TRP A 144 6.75 -11.01 15.83
CA TRP A 144 6.42 -9.61 15.69
C TRP A 144 7.14 -8.99 14.52
N ASN A 145 6.55 -7.97 13.93
CA ASN A 145 7.09 -7.21 12.81
C ASN A 145 7.25 -5.74 13.24
N MET A 146 8.02 -4.99 12.52
CA MET A 146 8.03 -3.53 12.67
C MET A 146 6.93 -2.97 11.78
N GLY A 147 6.05 -2.20 12.36
CA GLY A 147 4.99 -1.56 11.60
C GLY A 147 5.48 -0.44 10.67
N VAL A 148 4.63 -0.03 9.76
CA VAL A 148 4.90 1.05 8.80
C VAL A 148 3.73 2.01 8.81
N ILE A 149 4.01 3.32 8.88
CA ILE A 149 3.01 4.37 8.67
C ILE A 149 3.36 5.18 7.43
N GLN A 150 2.37 5.52 6.61
CA GLN A 150 2.59 6.28 5.39
C GLN A 150 1.37 7.10 5.00
N PHE A 151 1.63 8.25 4.38
CA PHE A 151 0.61 9.00 3.65
C PHE A 151 0.42 8.40 2.26
N THR A 152 -0.76 8.52 1.68
CA THR A 152 -1.03 8.07 0.30
C THR A 152 -0.32 8.92 -0.75
N LYS A 153 0.19 10.11 -0.37
CA LYS A 153 0.93 11.05 -1.23
C LYS A 153 1.99 11.76 -0.41
N ASP A 154 3.09 12.13 -1.04
CA ASP A 154 4.15 12.94 -0.43
C ASP A 154 3.80 14.44 -0.39
N PHE A 155 2.69 14.83 -1.01
CA PHE A 155 2.27 16.21 -1.16
C PHE A 155 0.74 16.35 -1.16
N PHE A 156 0.23 17.35 -0.42
CA PHE A 156 -1.19 17.69 -0.32
C PHE A 156 -1.40 19.20 -0.51
N LEU A 157 -2.58 19.56 -1.03
CA LEU A 157 -3.09 20.94 -0.99
C LEU A 157 -3.90 21.16 0.29
N THR A 158 -4.02 22.40 0.73
CA THR A 158 -4.83 22.77 1.92
C THR A 158 -6.33 22.44 1.79
N THR A 159 -6.78 21.98 0.65
CA THR A 159 -8.16 21.56 0.36
C THR A 159 -8.32 20.05 0.28
N ASP A 160 -7.23 19.30 0.33
CA ASP A 160 -7.25 17.87 0.19
C ASP A 160 -7.72 17.19 1.48
N SER A 161 -8.33 16.02 1.33
CA SER A 161 -8.42 15.03 2.39
C SER A 161 -7.12 14.26 2.41
N VAL A 162 -6.58 14.04 3.59
CA VAL A 162 -5.34 13.30 3.81
C VAL A 162 -5.67 11.93 4.36
N GLU A 163 -5.29 10.91 3.62
CA GLU A 163 -5.45 9.52 4.03
C GLU A 163 -4.10 8.98 4.53
N ILE A 164 -4.13 8.32 5.69
CA ILE A 164 -2.99 7.78 6.41
C ILE A 164 -3.19 6.28 6.53
N HIS A 165 -2.17 5.51 6.15
CA HIS A 165 -2.16 4.05 6.26
C HIS A 165 -1.16 3.62 7.31
N VAL A 166 -1.58 2.71 8.21
CA VAL A 166 -0.69 1.95 9.07
C VAL A 166 -0.77 0.49 8.67
N ILE A 167 0.37 -0.14 8.46
CA ILE A 167 0.50 -1.55 8.10
C ILE A 167 1.27 -2.22 9.23
N ASP A 168 0.56 -2.93 10.09
CA ASP A 168 1.12 -3.60 11.25
C ASP A 168 0.21 -4.78 11.64
N SER A 169 0.66 -5.98 11.32
CA SER A 169 -0.10 -7.19 11.59
C SER A 169 -0.20 -7.52 13.08
N ASP A 170 0.69 -6.95 13.91
CA ASP A 170 0.76 -7.25 15.32
C ASP A 170 -0.25 -6.42 16.13
N LEU A 171 -0.84 -5.39 15.52
CA LEU A 171 -1.93 -4.58 16.05
C LEU A 171 -3.34 -5.14 15.69
N ASN A 172 -3.42 -6.21 14.88
CA ASN A 172 -4.64 -6.99 14.73
C ASN A 172 -4.79 -7.91 15.97
N LEU A 173 -5.49 -7.43 16.99
CA LEU A 173 -5.60 -8.12 18.29
C LEU A 173 -6.67 -9.20 18.31
N ASN A 174 -7.66 -9.07 17.43
CA ASN A 174 -8.73 -10.06 17.30
C ASN A 174 -9.09 -10.29 15.82
N PRO A 175 -8.63 -11.40 15.22
CA PRO A 175 -8.85 -11.68 13.79
C PRO A 175 -10.31 -12.01 13.42
N GLU A 176 -11.27 -11.80 14.31
CA GLU A 176 -12.71 -11.98 14.07
C GLU A 176 -13.50 -10.67 14.14
N ILE A 177 -12.85 -9.54 14.42
CA ILE A 177 -13.46 -8.20 14.46
C ILE A 177 -12.53 -7.20 13.79
N ILE A 178 -13.08 -6.03 13.44
CA ILE A 178 -12.30 -4.90 12.95
C ILE A 178 -11.67 -4.18 14.13
N ASP A 179 -10.35 -4.14 14.19
CA ASP A 179 -9.59 -3.44 15.21
C ASP A 179 -9.39 -1.96 14.87
N SER A 180 -8.98 -1.17 15.85
CA SER A 180 -8.66 0.24 15.67
C SER A 180 -7.50 0.68 16.54
N ILE A 181 -6.70 1.62 16.03
CA ILE A 181 -5.53 2.16 16.70
C ILE A 181 -5.58 3.68 16.73
N SER A 182 -4.86 4.28 17.67
CA SER A 182 -4.71 5.74 17.76
C SER A 182 -3.42 6.17 17.07
N ILE A 183 -3.50 7.22 16.26
CA ILE A 183 -2.35 7.90 15.64
C ILE A 183 -2.35 9.37 15.97
N ASP A 184 -1.15 9.92 16.20
CA ASP A 184 -0.92 11.35 16.36
C ASP A 184 -0.62 11.97 15.02
N VAL A 185 -1.30 13.08 14.69
CA VAL A 185 -1.04 13.82 13.44
C VAL A 185 -0.84 15.29 13.80
N PHE A 186 0.25 15.89 13.32
CA PHE A 186 0.62 17.27 13.62
C PHE A 186 1.26 17.96 12.40
N SER A 187 1.43 19.27 12.46
CA SER A 187 2.07 20.06 11.41
C SER A 187 3.15 20.98 11.97
N ASP A 188 3.97 21.55 11.09
CA ASP A 188 4.96 22.58 11.49
C ASP A 188 4.29 23.78 12.19
N SER A 189 3.08 24.17 11.75
CA SER A 189 2.30 25.27 12.34
C SER A 189 1.46 24.87 13.55
N ASP A 190 1.26 23.57 13.80
CA ASP A 190 0.53 23.03 14.94
C ASP A 190 1.19 21.76 15.47
N SER A 191 2.18 21.96 16.33
CA SER A 191 2.94 20.86 16.96
C SER A 191 2.13 20.06 17.99
N GLY A 192 1.00 20.59 18.47
CA GLY A 192 0.07 19.89 19.35
C GLY A 192 -0.79 18.89 18.59
N GLY A 193 -1.14 19.22 17.37
CA GLY A 193 -1.84 18.35 16.43
C GLY A 193 -3.19 17.80 16.90
N ILE A 194 -3.53 16.63 16.40
CA ILE A 194 -4.75 15.89 16.70
C ILE A 194 -4.44 14.41 16.93
N HIS A 195 -5.27 13.75 17.75
CA HIS A 195 -5.31 12.31 17.86
C HIS A 195 -6.46 11.78 16.98
N VAL A 196 -6.17 10.84 16.09
CA VAL A 196 -7.17 10.25 15.21
C VAL A 196 -7.16 8.74 15.31
N THR A 197 -8.34 8.15 15.11
CA THR A 197 -8.49 6.70 15.11
C THR A 197 -8.32 6.17 13.69
N ALA A 198 -7.39 5.26 13.50
CA ALA A 198 -7.29 4.46 12.29
C ALA A 198 -8.02 3.15 12.50
N THR A 199 -8.84 2.76 11.53
CA THR A 199 -9.69 1.56 11.58
C THR A 199 -9.17 0.54 10.59
N GLU A 200 -9.15 -0.71 11.01
CA GLU A 200 -8.69 -1.82 10.17
C GLU A 200 -9.59 -1.98 8.93
N THR A 201 -9.00 -2.35 7.80
CA THR A 201 -9.70 -2.47 6.52
C THR A 201 -10.56 -3.74 6.41
N SER A 202 -10.24 -4.76 7.18
CA SER A 202 -11.01 -6.00 7.32
C SER A 202 -10.55 -6.75 8.57
N GLU A 203 -11.33 -7.69 9.06
CA GLU A 203 -11.21 -8.41 10.34
C GLU A 203 -9.84 -9.08 10.63
N SER A 204 -8.94 -9.17 9.69
CA SER A 204 -7.60 -9.80 9.89
C SER A 204 -6.60 -9.28 8.86
N SER A 205 -6.65 -7.99 8.57
CA SER A 205 -5.76 -7.40 7.56
C SER A 205 -4.46 -6.86 8.13
N GLY A 206 -4.45 -6.41 9.39
CA GLY A 206 -3.36 -5.64 9.96
C GLY A 206 -3.08 -4.32 9.22
N ASN A 207 -4.05 -3.83 8.40
CA ASN A 207 -3.96 -2.60 7.65
C ASN A 207 -5.02 -1.63 8.17
N PHE A 208 -4.57 -0.50 8.71
CA PHE A 208 -5.43 0.51 9.32
C PHE A 208 -5.42 1.79 8.49
N ILE A 209 -6.58 2.42 8.35
CA ILE A 209 -6.75 3.67 7.61
C ILE A 209 -7.38 4.73 8.49
N ALA A 210 -6.78 5.92 8.48
CA ALA A 210 -7.38 7.14 9.02
C ALA A 210 -7.48 8.21 7.95
N ASN A 211 -8.48 9.07 8.08
CA ASN A 211 -8.69 10.22 7.21
C ASN A 211 -8.74 11.50 8.04
N ILE A 212 -8.02 12.53 7.60
CA ILE A 212 -8.08 13.86 8.20
C ILE A 212 -8.34 14.92 7.14
N ILE A 213 -8.78 16.08 7.58
CA ILE A 213 -9.06 17.25 6.73
C ILE A 213 -8.09 18.37 7.15
N LEU A 214 -7.42 18.95 6.17
CA LEU A 214 -6.59 20.12 6.41
C LEU A 214 -7.47 21.36 6.65
N SER A 215 -7.09 22.19 7.60
CA SER A 215 -7.86 23.35 8.05
C SER A 215 -6.99 24.58 8.16
N LYS A 216 -7.56 25.73 7.83
CA LYS A 216 -6.93 27.05 8.09
C LYS A 216 -7.24 27.59 9.49
N ASN A 217 -8.08 26.90 10.25
CA ASN A 217 -8.45 27.22 11.62
C ASN A 217 -7.77 26.24 12.57
N THR A 218 -7.82 26.53 13.87
CA THR A 218 -7.30 25.66 14.93
C THR A 218 -7.77 24.22 14.78
N SER A 219 -6.88 23.29 15.08
CA SER A 219 -7.15 21.86 15.03
C SER A 219 -8.26 21.44 15.98
N SER A 220 -9.11 20.52 15.54
CA SER A 220 -10.20 19.96 16.33
C SER A 220 -10.79 18.72 15.66
N GLY A 221 -10.94 17.63 16.39
CA GLY A 221 -11.49 16.36 15.87
C GLY A 221 -10.59 15.79 14.77
N ASP A 222 -11.13 15.61 13.58
CA ASP A 222 -10.43 15.14 12.38
C ASP A 222 -9.78 16.25 11.53
N ARG A 223 -9.78 17.50 12.03
CA ARG A 223 -9.27 18.67 11.32
C ARG A 223 -7.93 19.09 11.89
N LEU A 224 -6.89 19.06 11.06
CA LEU A 224 -5.55 19.54 11.38
C LEU A 224 -5.31 20.94 10.81
N TYR A 225 -4.89 21.87 11.65
CA TYR A 225 -4.40 23.17 11.19
C TYR A 225 -3.07 23.00 10.47
N ALA A 226 -3.02 23.43 9.22
CA ALA A 226 -1.80 23.46 8.43
C ALA A 226 -1.87 24.57 7.38
N VAL A 227 -0.73 25.20 7.11
CA VAL A 227 -0.60 26.25 6.11
C VAL A 227 0.31 25.79 4.96
N PRO A 228 0.21 26.42 3.77
CA PRO A 228 1.11 26.13 2.68
C PRO A 228 2.57 26.33 3.06
N GLY A 229 3.40 25.33 2.80
CA GLY A 229 4.81 25.31 3.17
C GLY A 229 5.11 24.46 4.40
N ASP A 230 4.09 24.06 5.18
CA ASP A 230 4.26 23.14 6.29
C ASP A 230 4.56 21.71 5.80
N ASN A 231 5.25 20.97 6.66
CA ASN A 231 5.17 19.52 6.65
C ASN A 231 4.06 19.09 7.61
N ILE A 232 3.35 18.02 7.26
CA ILE A 232 2.49 17.27 8.15
C ILE A 232 3.18 15.96 8.51
N PHE A 233 2.98 15.54 9.73
CA PHE A 233 3.56 14.31 10.27
C PHE A 233 2.46 13.44 10.82
N ALA A 234 2.63 12.14 10.67
CA ALA A 234 1.78 11.15 11.33
C ALA A 234 2.68 10.13 12.02
N LYS A 235 2.35 9.77 13.26
CA LYS A 235 3.11 8.80 14.03
C LYS A 235 2.21 7.96 14.91
N TYR A 236 2.67 6.75 15.21
CA TYR A 236 2.13 5.92 16.28
C TYR A 236 3.27 5.26 17.05
N ASN A 237 3.00 4.75 18.23
CA ASN A 237 3.98 4.07 19.06
C ASN A 237 3.81 2.56 18.91
N ASP A 238 4.79 1.90 18.30
CA ASP A 238 4.82 0.46 18.10
C ASP A 238 5.43 -0.21 19.33
N HIS A 239 4.61 -0.97 20.08
CA HIS A 239 4.99 -1.75 21.27
C HIS A 239 5.17 -3.25 20.96
N THR A 240 5.16 -3.64 19.68
CA THR A 240 5.24 -5.02 19.21
C THR A 240 6.47 -5.27 18.34
N LEU A 241 7.62 -4.80 18.79
CA LEU A 241 8.85 -4.81 18.02
C LEU A 241 9.46 -6.21 17.90
N PRO A 242 9.98 -6.57 16.68
CA PRO A 242 10.63 -7.87 16.46
C PRO A 242 11.97 -7.98 17.20
N LYS A 243 12.48 -9.18 17.36
CA LYS A 243 13.85 -9.38 17.87
C LYS A 243 14.88 -8.57 17.05
N PRO A 244 15.87 -7.89 17.67
CA PRO A 244 16.38 -8.13 19.03
C PRO A 244 15.73 -7.30 20.14
N PHE A 245 14.68 -6.55 19.87
CA PHE A 245 13.97 -5.77 20.90
C PHE A 245 13.37 -6.66 21.97
N SER A 246 13.24 -6.12 23.19
CA SER A 246 12.57 -6.77 24.29
C SER A 246 11.06 -6.51 24.25
N LYS A 247 10.27 -7.29 24.99
CA LYS A 247 8.80 -7.11 25.08
C LYS A 247 8.36 -5.75 25.67
N SER A 248 9.27 -5.04 26.36
CA SER A 248 9.00 -3.72 26.96
C SER A 248 9.50 -2.55 26.12
N ASP A 249 10.19 -2.84 25.03
CA ASP A 249 10.67 -1.80 24.14
C ASP A 249 9.54 -1.32 23.23
N ASN A 250 9.59 -0.04 22.89
CA ASN A 250 8.66 0.56 21.95
C ASN A 250 9.41 1.55 21.05
N GLN A 251 8.82 1.87 19.91
CA GLN A 251 9.40 2.81 18.98
C GLN A 251 8.30 3.63 18.30
N TYR A 252 8.51 4.96 18.25
CA TYR A 252 7.68 5.81 17.39
C TYR A 252 8.01 5.57 15.93
N ILE A 253 7.02 5.15 15.17
CA ILE A 253 7.09 5.04 13.72
C ILE A 253 6.43 6.30 13.16
N GLU A 254 7.15 7.04 12.31
CA GLU A 254 6.73 8.36 11.83
C GLU A 254 6.90 8.47 10.32
N THR A 255 6.01 9.23 9.70
CA THR A 255 6.07 9.62 8.29
C THR A 255 5.76 11.11 8.14
N SER A 256 6.14 11.69 7.00
CA SER A 256 5.84 13.09 6.71
C SER A 256 5.42 13.31 5.25
N ALA A 257 4.64 14.37 5.03
CA ALA A 257 4.27 14.87 3.71
C ALA A 257 4.22 16.40 3.73
N MET A 258 4.32 17.03 2.55
CA MET A 258 4.38 18.49 2.43
C MET A 258 3.02 19.09 2.08
N ILE A 259 2.70 20.25 2.63
CA ILE A 259 1.54 21.08 2.27
C ILE A 259 1.96 22.16 1.28
N GLY A 260 1.38 22.15 0.09
CA GLY A 260 1.69 23.14 -0.94
C GLY A 260 0.69 24.29 -1.05
N HIS A 261 1.10 25.27 -1.83
CA HIS A 261 0.23 26.37 -2.18
C HIS A 261 -0.78 25.94 -3.23
N SER A 262 -2.04 26.34 -3.04
CA SER A 262 -3.07 26.25 -4.07
C SER A 262 -2.81 27.31 -5.15
N ILE A 263 -1.91 27.05 -6.08
CA ILE A 263 -1.70 27.90 -7.26
C ILE A 263 -2.72 27.45 -8.32
N SER A 264 -3.46 28.41 -8.86
CA SER A 264 -4.37 28.16 -9.99
C SER A 264 -3.63 27.40 -11.09
N PRO A 265 -4.23 26.36 -11.68
CA PRO A 265 -3.56 25.54 -12.71
C PRO A 265 -2.85 26.37 -13.78
N ILE A 266 -3.50 27.43 -14.29
CA ILE A 266 -2.95 28.29 -15.35
C ILE A 266 -1.69 29.09 -14.95
N ASN A 267 -1.33 29.10 -13.68
CA ASN A 267 -0.14 29.79 -13.15
C ASN A 267 0.91 28.81 -12.63
N ARG A 268 0.72 27.51 -12.79
CA ARG A 268 1.65 26.49 -12.28
C ARG A 268 2.94 26.41 -13.07
N ILE A 269 2.85 26.69 -14.40
CA ILE A 269 4.02 26.75 -15.28
C ILE A 269 4.15 28.17 -15.85
N GLN A 270 5.30 28.77 -15.63
CA GLN A 270 5.69 30.00 -16.31
C GLN A 270 6.31 29.65 -17.66
N THR A 271 5.89 30.33 -18.72
CA THR A 271 6.45 30.20 -20.07
C THR A 271 7.18 31.49 -20.47
N SER A 272 8.28 31.35 -21.21
CA SER A 272 8.92 32.48 -21.88
C SER A 272 8.22 32.80 -23.20
N PRO A 273 8.40 34.04 -23.76
CA PRO A 273 8.11 34.29 -25.15
C PRO A 273 8.87 33.32 -26.07
N ILE A 274 8.23 32.93 -27.17
CA ILE A 274 8.83 32.05 -28.16
C ILE A 274 9.82 32.86 -29.01
N PHE A 275 10.97 32.26 -29.33
CA PHE A 275 11.90 32.85 -30.32
C PHE A 275 12.36 31.78 -31.31
N LEU A 276 12.88 32.24 -32.42
CA LEU A 276 13.44 31.40 -33.47
C LEU A 276 14.96 31.35 -33.36
N SER A 277 15.54 30.17 -33.58
CA SER A 277 16.99 30.01 -33.63
C SER A 277 17.43 29.18 -34.81
N ASP A 278 18.67 29.38 -35.20
CA ASP A 278 19.34 28.52 -36.17
C ASP A 278 19.74 27.18 -35.53
N ARG A 279 20.33 26.29 -36.33
CA ARG A 279 20.80 24.97 -35.83
C ARG A 279 21.92 25.03 -34.79
N PHE A 280 22.49 26.22 -34.54
CA PHE A 280 23.55 26.44 -33.57
C PHE A 280 23.02 27.13 -32.29
N GLY A 281 21.71 27.43 -32.25
CA GLY A 281 21.07 28.09 -31.11
C GLY A 281 21.13 29.64 -31.17
N ASN A 282 21.63 30.23 -32.22
CA ASN A 282 21.65 31.70 -32.37
C ASN A 282 20.25 32.18 -32.77
N SER A 283 19.76 33.23 -32.09
CA SER A 283 18.48 33.85 -32.44
C SER A 283 18.49 34.41 -33.88
N ILE A 284 17.43 34.12 -34.64
CA ILE A 284 17.22 34.58 -36.00
C ILE A 284 15.95 35.41 -36.13
N ASN A 285 16.01 36.49 -36.92
CA ASN A 285 14.88 37.37 -37.20
C ASN A 285 14.44 37.32 -38.67
N HIS A 286 15.26 36.73 -39.53
CA HIS A 286 14.98 36.49 -40.96
C HIS A 286 14.82 35.01 -41.24
N VAL A 287 13.75 34.67 -41.85
CA VAL A 287 13.37 33.28 -42.16
C VAL A 287 13.17 33.11 -43.64
N GLN A 288 13.87 32.15 -44.27
CA GLN A 288 13.71 31.80 -45.67
C GLN A 288 12.97 30.48 -45.83
N PRO A 289 12.19 30.28 -46.90
CA PRO A 289 11.57 29.00 -47.19
C PRO A 289 12.63 27.88 -47.30
N GLU A 290 12.22 26.66 -47.03
CA GLU A 290 13.04 25.44 -47.09
C GLU A 290 14.29 25.46 -46.18
N THR A 291 14.39 26.44 -45.27
CA THR A 291 15.49 26.52 -44.30
C THR A 291 15.04 25.99 -42.94
N GLN A 292 15.81 25.03 -42.40
CA GLN A 292 15.54 24.46 -41.10
C GLN A 292 15.87 25.48 -39.99
N MET A 293 14.94 25.65 -39.08
CA MET A 293 15.10 26.45 -37.88
C MET A 293 14.52 25.72 -36.66
N GLN A 294 14.77 26.24 -35.50
CA GLN A 294 14.19 25.79 -34.25
C GLN A 294 13.27 26.87 -33.64
N ILE A 295 12.11 26.45 -33.17
CA ILE A 295 11.19 27.24 -32.37
C ILE A 295 11.52 26.90 -30.94
N VAL A 296 11.97 27.87 -30.14
CA VAL A 296 12.45 27.66 -28.80
C VAL A 296 11.56 28.40 -27.79
N GLY A 297 11.22 27.74 -26.72
CA GLY A 297 10.56 28.29 -25.56
C GLY A 297 11.14 27.71 -24.28
N THR A 298 10.98 28.42 -23.18
CA THR A 298 11.40 27.97 -21.86
C THR A 298 10.19 27.81 -20.98
N ILE A 299 10.13 26.72 -20.22
CA ILE A 299 9.10 26.49 -19.19
C ILE A 299 9.74 26.32 -17.82
N LYS A 300 9.06 26.85 -16.79
CA LYS A 300 9.50 26.76 -15.39
C LYS A 300 8.35 26.30 -14.50
N ASN A 301 8.59 25.29 -13.70
CA ASN A 301 7.66 24.92 -12.65
C ASN A 301 7.65 25.97 -11.54
N GLN A 302 6.48 26.56 -11.25
CA GLN A 302 6.28 27.60 -10.23
C GLN A 302 5.80 27.05 -8.90
N ILE A 303 5.51 25.74 -8.83
CA ILE A 303 5.02 25.09 -7.63
C ILE A 303 6.14 24.29 -6.96
N ASN A 304 5.97 23.97 -5.69
CA ASN A 304 6.96 23.30 -4.87
C ASN A 304 6.87 21.76 -4.90
N TYR A 305 6.16 21.21 -5.90
CA TYR A 305 6.06 19.78 -6.16
C TYR A 305 6.19 19.50 -7.65
N ASP A 306 6.35 18.23 -7.97
CA ASP A 306 6.48 17.76 -9.34
C ASP A 306 5.21 18.05 -10.16
N GLN A 307 5.37 18.60 -11.35
CA GLN A 307 4.28 18.92 -12.28
C GLN A 307 4.46 18.18 -13.60
N GLU A 308 3.54 17.30 -13.92
CA GLU A 308 3.45 16.74 -15.25
C GLU A 308 2.99 17.81 -16.25
N PHE A 309 3.50 17.75 -17.46
CA PHE A 309 3.15 18.70 -18.51
C PHE A 309 3.17 18.05 -19.90
N ILE A 310 2.39 18.65 -20.78
CA ILE A 310 2.51 18.50 -22.23
C ILE A 310 2.60 19.88 -22.85
N TYR A 311 3.66 20.11 -23.62
CA TYR A 311 3.91 21.38 -24.31
C TYR A 311 3.61 21.19 -25.79
N PHE A 312 2.63 21.91 -26.31
CA PHE A 312 2.22 21.89 -27.71
C PHE A 312 2.85 23.03 -28.49
N PHE A 313 3.29 22.72 -29.70
CA PHE A 313 3.64 23.67 -30.73
C PHE A 313 2.63 23.54 -31.86
N GLN A 314 1.94 24.62 -32.16
CA GLN A 314 1.02 24.71 -33.29
C GLN A 314 1.47 25.82 -34.25
N ILE A 315 1.56 25.52 -35.53
CA ILE A 315 1.91 26.47 -36.56
C ILE A 315 0.75 26.60 -37.51
N LYS A 316 0.30 27.83 -37.75
CA LYS A 316 -0.76 28.16 -38.67
C LYS A 316 -0.21 29.00 -39.82
N ASN A 317 -0.75 28.81 -41.03
CA ASN A 317 -0.46 29.64 -42.19
C ASN A 317 -1.34 30.91 -42.20
N SER A 318 -1.17 31.75 -43.25
CA SER A 318 -1.95 32.97 -43.44
C SER A 318 -3.46 32.76 -43.54
N ASP A 319 -3.92 31.56 -43.90
CA ASP A 319 -5.32 31.18 -43.97
C ASP A 319 -5.85 30.64 -42.62
N ASN A 320 -5.08 30.76 -41.56
CA ASN A 320 -5.37 30.22 -40.21
C ASN A 320 -5.51 28.70 -40.16
N SER A 321 -5.00 28.00 -41.18
CA SER A 321 -4.97 26.53 -41.23
C SER A 321 -3.74 26.01 -40.49
N VAL A 322 -3.89 24.96 -39.67
CA VAL A 322 -2.76 24.33 -39.00
C VAL A 322 -1.92 23.54 -39.99
N VAL A 323 -0.67 23.94 -40.14
CA VAL A 323 0.30 23.28 -41.01
C VAL A 323 1.27 22.40 -40.26
N SER A 324 1.41 22.59 -38.94
CA SER A 324 2.22 21.73 -38.10
C SER A 324 1.63 21.70 -36.68
N LEU A 325 1.63 20.51 -36.09
CA LEU A 325 1.29 20.29 -34.69
C LEU A 325 2.23 19.25 -34.10
N SER A 326 2.93 19.62 -33.06
CA SER A 326 3.85 18.72 -32.32
C SER A 326 3.77 18.96 -30.85
N TRP A 327 4.21 18.01 -30.07
CA TRP A 327 4.22 18.15 -28.60
C TRP A 327 5.38 17.40 -27.95
N ILE A 328 5.74 17.87 -26.76
CA ILE A 328 6.70 17.25 -25.85
C ILE A 328 5.98 17.05 -24.53
N GLN A 329 6.11 15.91 -23.92
CA GLN A 329 5.56 15.63 -22.59
C GLN A 329 6.65 15.23 -21.61
N GLY A 330 6.44 15.52 -20.34
CA GLY A 330 7.39 15.20 -19.30
C GLY A 330 6.89 15.63 -17.92
N LYS A 331 7.83 15.67 -16.99
CA LYS A 331 7.60 16.04 -15.59
C LYS A 331 8.70 17.03 -15.18
N LEU A 332 8.31 18.12 -14.54
CA LEU A 332 9.22 19.13 -13.99
C LEU A 332 9.25 19.03 -12.48
N SER A 333 10.43 18.91 -11.92
CA SER A 333 10.63 19.03 -10.47
C SER A 333 10.39 20.47 -9.97
N PRO A 334 10.24 20.69 -8.67
CA PRO A 334 10.05 22.02 -8.10
C PRO A 334 11.09 23.03 -8.60
N ASN A 335 10.62 24.19 -9.09
CA ASN A 335 11.45 25.26 -9.63
C ASN A 335 12.33 24.90 -10.83
N GLN A 336 12.21 23.70 -11.38
CA GLN A 336 12.97 23.28 -12.56
C GLN A 336 12.63 24.14 -13.77
N ILE A 337 13.67 24.48 -14.52
CA ILE A 337 13.58 25.19 -15.81
C ILE A 337 13.96 24.20 -16.91
N LEU A 338 13.21 24.19 -18.00
CA LEU A 338 13.46 23.36 -19.17
C LEU A 338 13.29 24.18 -20.44
N ASP A 339 14.30 24.14 -21.31
CA ASP A 339 14.18 24.68 -22.67
C ASP A 339 13.57 23.60 -23.57
N VAL A 340 12.51 23.96 -24.24
CA VAL A 340 11.80 23.11 -25.19
C VAL A 340 11.96 23.67 -26.59
N SER A 341 12.21 22.81 -27.56
CA SER A 341 12.39 23.24 -28.93
C SER A 341 11.74 22.29 -29.93
N LEU A 342 11.24 22.86 -31.05
CA LEU A 342 10.72 22.14 -32.18
C LEU A 342 11.50 22.56 -33.43
N SER A 343 11.98 21.58 -34.22
CA SER A 343 12.53 21.84 -35.56
C SER A 343 11.39 22.05 -36.53
N TRP A 344 11.50 23.11 -37.31
CA TRP A 344 10.52 23.47 -38.33
C TRP A 344 11.21 23.93 -39.62
N ILE A 345 10.61 23.60 -40.79
CA ILE A 345 11.01 24.03 -42.11
C ILE A 345 9.79 24.62 -42.79
N PRO A 346 9.70 25.95 -42.97
CA PRO A 346 8.61 26.56 -43.72
C PRO A 346 8.70 26.24 -45.22
N GLU A 347 7.59 25.85 -45.80
CA GLU A 347 7.55 25.48 -47.24
C GLU A 347 7.40 26.69 -48.18
N ASN A 348 6.74 27.75 -47.72
CA ASN A 348 6.37 28.87 -48.58
C ASN A 348 6.67 30.20 -47.90
N SER A 349 6.97 31.23 -48.74
CA SER A 349 7.04 32.63 -48.31
C SER A 349 5.65 33.14 -47.97
N GLN A 350 5.36 33.29 -46.69
CA GLN A 350 4.10 33.82 -46.14
C GLN A 350 4.23 34.15 -44.67
N ASN A 351 3.18 34.71 -44.10
CA ASN A 351 3.09 34.89 -42.65
C ASN A 351 2.61 33.60 -41.98
N TYR A 352 3.31 33.22 -40.91
CA TYR A 352 2.92 32.12 -40.05
C TYR A 352 2.63 32.63 -38.63
N ILE A 353 1.72 31.95 -37.91
CA ILE A 353 1.44 32.17 -36.50
C ILE A 353 1.92 30.94 -35.77
N LEU A 354 2.83 31.15 -34.83
CA LEU A 354 3.32 30.13 -33.92
C LEU A 354 2.57 30.26 -32.59
N GLU A 355 1.95 29.21 -32.15
CA GLU A 355 1.22 29.15 -30.89
C GLU A 355 1.77 28.02 -30.02
N THR A 356 1.94 28.30 -28.74
CA THR A 356 2.30 27.25 -27.80
C THR A 356 1.34 27.21 -26.63
N TYR A 357 1.07 26.00 -26.15
CA TYR A 357 0.17 25.72 -25.05
C TYR A 357 0.84 24.73 -24.11
N VAL A 358 0.63 24.91 -22.79
CA VAL A 358 1.09 23.96 -21.79
C VAL A 358 -0.12 23.46 -21.02
N TRP A 359 -0.36 22.16 -21.10
CA TRP A 359 -1.43 21.48 -20.39
C TRP A 359 -0.84 20.41 -19.44
N ASN A 360 -1.66 19.91 -18.48
CA ASN A 360 -1.22 18.85 -17.57
C ASN A 360 -1.07 17.51 -18.29
N SER A 361 -2.04 17.13 -19.12
CA SER A 361 -2.02 15.88 -19.89
C SER A 361 -2.95 15.96 -21.10
N LEU A 362 -2.90 14.95 -21.98
CA LEU A 362 -3.86 14.78 -23.08
C LEU A 362 -5.26 14.37 -22.60
N ASN A 363 -5.36 13.76 -21.43
CA ASN A 363 -6.63 13.24 -20.93
C ASN A 363 -7.42 14.30 -20.16
N GLU A 364 -6.74 15.16 -19.39
CA GLU A 364 -7.41 16.15 -18.53
C GLU A 364 -7.50 17.53 -19.16
N LEU A 365 -6.68 17.86 -20.12
CA LEU A 365 -6.67 19.11 -20.90
C LEU A 365 -6.71 20.41 -20.04
N THR A 366 -6.15 20.35 -18.81
CA THR A 366 -6.11 21.52 -17.91
C THR A 366 -4.94 22.43 -18.28
N PRO A 367 -5.18 23.70 -18.66
CA PRO A 367 -4.10 24.64 -18.98
C PRO A 367 -3.24 24.93 -17.74
N LEU A 368 -1.90 24.86 -17.92
CA LEU A 368 -0.93 25.12 -16.87
C LEU A 368 -0.25 26.50 -17.01
N SER A 369 -0.38 27.14 -18.18
CA SER A 369 0.10 28.49 -18.47
C SER A 369 -0.81 29.20 -19.46
N PRO A 370 -0.80 30.53 -19.55
CA PRO A 370 -1.34 31.26 -20.67
C PRO A 370 -0.64 30.86 -21.98
N PRO A 371 -1.36 30.83 -23.12
CA PRO A 371 -0.74 30.52 -24.41
C PRO A 371 0.26 31.61 -24.81
N GLN A 372 1.31 31.23 -25.53
CA GLN A 372 2.23 32.17 -26.17
C GLN A 372 1.97 32.19 -27.68
N LEU A 373 1.93 33.38 -28.24
CA LEU A 373 1.72 33.59 -29.67
C LEU A 373 2.83 34.49 -30.24
N THR A 374 3.33 34.14 -31.40
CA THR A 374 4.24 35.01 -32.15
C THR A 374 3.99 34.87 -33.64
N SER A 375 4.21 35.94 -34.38
CA SER A 375 4.10 35.95 -35.86
C SER A 375 5.48 35.85 -36.45
N VAL A 376 5.60 35.08 -37.53
CA VAL A 376 6.85 34.89 -38.27
C VAL A 376 6.58 35.16 -39.74
N ILE A 377 7.39 36.04 -40.31
CA ILE A 377 7.40 36.33 -41.74
C ILE A 377 8.49 35.48 -42.39
N VAL A 378 8.11 34.71 -43.39
CA VAL A 378 9.01 33.91 -44.23
C VAL A 378 9.05 34.56 -45.60
N ASP A 379 10.21 35.08 -45.99
CA ASP A 379 10.44 35.85 -47.23
C ASP A 379 11.71 35.45 -48.01
#